data_4ba7d14c5b775003b7b2c0a0ac12adc2
#
_entry.id   4ba7d14c5b775003b7b2c0a0ac12adc2
#
_cell.length_a   1.000
_cell.length_b   1.000
_cell.length_c   1.000
_cell.angle_alpha   90.00
_cell.angle_beta   90.00
_cell.angle_gamma   90.00
#
_symmetry.space_group_name_H-M   'P 1'
#
loop_
_entity.id
_entity.type
_entity.pdbx_description
1 polymer ?
#
loop_
_entity_poly.entity_id
_entity_poly.type
_entity_poly.pdbx_seq_one_letter_code
_entity_poly.pdbx_strand_id
1 'polypeptide(L)'
;MFALVIAFNAQSSQPVTLHHTEVIEMKSVSSGNTYPIFVCLPGSYNYTKQNYPVIYMLDAYSSFGIMTEMQHLLAFDKELPEAIIVGISSEGGSKEFIYNRARDYTPTKVSAENLPEEARLMTPTSGGGEKFLEFIKNELVPVIDSKYRTEKNNRILVGHSYGGLFCFYTLFTEPHLFSKYVILSPVLFWDNHFIAGIEKKFFNEHKELNASIYTAVGSLEPESFQNDWKNFVSTIHKHNYAGLNLYDEVLPGETHYTVISFMATHGLKDVFKKEEKK
;
A
#
# COMPACT_ATOMS: atom_id res chain seq x y z
N MET A 1 21.34 -16.88 -61.36
CA MET A 1 21.48 -16.35 -59.99
C MET A 1 20.06 -16.21 -59.40
N PHE A 2 19.57 -17.21 -58.68
CA PHE A 2 18.24 -17.16 -58.09
C PHE A 2 18.34 -16.48 -56.73
N ALA A 3 17.68 -15.32 -56.57
CA ALA A 3 17.56 -14.69 -55.28
C ALA A 3 16.50 -15.42 -54.45
N LEU A 4 16.90 -16.02 -53.33
CA LEU A 4 16.02 -16.61 -52.37
C LEU A 4 15.38 -15.47 -51.56
N VAL A 5 14.11 -15.15 -51.80
CA VAL A 5 13.34 -14.21 -50.97
C VAL A 5 12.86 -14.98 -49.74
N ILE A 6 13.53 -14.80 -48.62
CA ILE A 6 13.03 -15.29 -47.33
C ILE A 6 11.94 -14.32 -46.85
N ALA A 7 10.69 -14.71 -47.00
CA ALA A 7 9.57 -14.00 -46.44
C ALA A 7 9.58 -14.20 -44.91
N PHE A 8 9.98 -13.19 -44.16
CA PHE A 8 9.74 -13.17 -42.71
C PHE A 8 8.23 -12.96 -42.47
N ASN A 9 7.55 -13.99 -42.06
CA ASN A 9 6.22 -13.84 -41.46
C ASN A 9 6.38 -13.07 -40.15
N ALA A 10 6.06 -11.78 -40.12
CA ALA A 10 5.95 -11.04 -38.89
C ALA A 10 4.79 -11.62 -38.09
N GLN A 11 5.10 -12.44 -37.09
CA GLN A 11 4.12 -12.88 -36.11
C GLN A 11 3.65 -11.64 -35.34
N SER A 12 2.34 -11.43 -35.27
CA SER A 12 1.77 -10.37 -34.44
C SER A 12 2.10 -10.65 -32.97
N SER A 13 2.85 -9.77 -32.32
CA SER A 13 3.08 -9.85 -30.88
C SER A 13 1.78 -9.50 -30.14
N GLN A 14 1.45 -10.27 -29.11
CA GLN A 14 0.35 -9.96 -28.20
C GLN A 14 0.95 -9.56 -26.86
N PRO A 15 0.38 -8.54 -26.17
CA PRO A 15 0.83 -8.19 -24.83
C PRO A 15 0.56 -9.33 -23.85
N VAL A 16 1.47 -9.52 -22.88
CA VAL A 16 1.23 -10.40 -21.73
C VAL A 16 0.36 -9.62 -20.74
N THR A 17 -0.75 -10.23 -20.32
CA THR A 17 -1.68 -9.62 -19.35
C THR A 17 -1.71 -10.44 -18.06
N LEU A 18 -1.90 -9.78 -16.93
CA LEU A 18 -2.16 -10.44 -15.66
C LEU A 18 -3.56 -11.07 -15.67
N HIS A 19 -3.67 -12.28 -15.15
CA HIS A 19 -4.95 -13.00 -15.11
C HIS A 19 -5.93 -12.37 -14.11
N HIS A 20 -7.22 -12.43 -14.41
CA HIS A 20 -8.31 -11.96 -13.54
C HIS A 20 -8.24 -10.49 -13.17
N THR A 21 -7.59 -9.66 -14.01
CA THR A 21 -7.43 -8.23 -13.74
C THR A 21 -8.31 -7.36 -14.62
N GLU A 22 -8.76 -6.25 -14.07
CA GLU A 22 -9.44 -5.17 -14.79
C GLU A 22 -8.98 -3.80 -14.29
N VAL A 23 -9.27 -2.73 -15.04
CA VAL A 23 -9.02 -1.34 -14.64
C VAL A 23 -10.33 -0.60 -14.57
N ILE A 24 -10.53 0.17 -13.50
CA ILE A 24 -11.65 1.06 -13.30
C ILE A 24 -11.11 2.49 -13.21
N GLU A 25 -11.52 3.37 -14.11
CA GLU A 25 -11.19 4.80 -14.01
C GLU A 25 -12.15 5.48 -13.02
N MET A 26 -11.59 6.09 -11.97
CA MET A 26 -12.38 6.80 -10.96
C MET A 26 -11.95 8.26 -10.87
N LYS A 27 -12.86 9.17 -11.24
CA LYS A 27 -12.66 10.60 -11.00
C LYS A 27 -13.19 10.95 -9.61
N SER A 28 -12.28 11.33 -8.73
CA SER A 28 -12.60 11.70 -7.35
C SER A 28 -13.27 13.07 -7.26
N VAL A 29 -14.33 13.14 -6.50
CA VAL A 29 -14.99 14.40 -6.09
C VAL A 29 -14.16 15.07 -4.99
N SER A 30 -13.64 14.30 -4.04
CA SER A 30 -12.88 14.79 -2.88
C SER A 30 -11.55 15.45 -3.28
N SER A 31 -10.79 14.81 -4.17
CA SER A 31 -9.47 15.31 -4.57
C SER A 31 -9.48 16.07 -5.91
N GLY A 32 -10.49 15.85 -6.76
CA GLY A 32 -10.57 16.38 -8.12
C GLY A 32 -9.65 15.66 -9.13
N ASN A 33 -8.89 14.63 -8.69
CA ASN A 33 -7.99 13.87 -9.53
C ASN A 33 -8.67 12.62 -10.08
N THR A 34 -8.09 12.01 -11.11
CA THR A 34 -8.51 10.70 -11.63
C THR A 34 -7.53 9.64 -11.16
N TYR A 35 -8.07 8.50 -10.75
CA TYR A 35 -7.30 7.36 -10.28
C TYR A 35 -7.66 6.12 -11.10
N PRO A 36 -6.72 5.57 -11.89
CA PRO A 36 -6.85 4.21 -12.40
C PRO A 36 -6.77 3.22 -11.24
N ILE A 37 -7.83 2.47 -11.05
CA ILE A 37 -7.94 1.44 -10.00
C ILE A 37 -7.78 0.09 -10.67
N PHE A 38 -6.70 -0.61 -10.33
CA PHE A 38 -6.42 -1.95 -10.82
C PHE A 38 -7.07 -2.95 -9.88
N VAL A 39 -7.90 -3.83 -10.39
CA VAL A 39 -8.56 -4.86 -9.59
C VAL A 39 -8.12 -6.23 -10.06
N CYS A 40 -7.69 -7.08 -9.12
CA CYS A 40 -7.45 -8.50 -9.37
C CYS A 40 -8.40 -9.33 -8.52
N LEU A 41 -9.14 -10.22 -9.16
CA LEU A 41 -10.06 -11.13 -8.50
C LEU A 41 -9.36 -12.46 -8.17
N PRO A 42 -9.70 -13.09 -7.02
CA PRO A 42 -9.15 -14.39 -6.66
C PRO A 42 -9.58 -15.49 -7.64
N GLY A 43 -8.77 -16.53 -7.76
CA GLY A 43 -9.01 -17.63 -8.73
C GLY A 43 -10.36 -18.29 -8.57
N SER A 44 -10.85 -18.45 -7.34
CA SER A 44 -12.16 -19.06 -7.07
C SER A 44 -13.35 -18.12 -7.27
N TYR A 45 -13.13 -16.83 -7.57
CA TYR A 45 -14.18 -15.81 -7.58
C TYR A 45 -15.40 -16.20 -8.43
N ASN A 46 -15.20 -16.75 -9.61
CA ASN A 46 -16.28 -17.13 -10.52
C ASN A 46 -16.93 -18.50 -10.18
N TYR A 47 -16.34 -19.27 -9.27
CA TYR A 47 -16.77 -20.63 -8.92
C TYR A 47 -17.42 -20.73 -7.55
N THR A 48 -17.30 -19.71 -6.71
CA THR A 48 -17.90 -19.64 -5.37
C THR A 48 -18.81 -18.43 -5.22
N LYS A 49 -19.54 -18.39 -4.12
CA LYS A 49 -20.35 -17.23 -3.72
C LYS A 49 -19.83 -16.57 -2.42
N GLN A 50 -18.65 -16.96 -1.95
CA GLN A 50 -18.06 -16.43 -0.74
C GLN A 50 -17.67 -14.95 -0.91
N ASN A 51 -17.57 -14.25 0.21
CA ASN A 51 -16.94 -12.94 0.27
C ASN A 51 -15.44 -13.11 0.51
N TYR A 52 -14.66 -12.10 0.14
CA TYR A 52 -13.20 -12.13 0.20
C TYR A 52 -12.65 -10.92 0.95
N PRO A 53 -11.58 -11.08 1.72
CA PRO A 53 -10.81 -9.94 2.21
C PRO A 53 -10.34 -9.08 1.03
N VAL A 54 -10.14 -7.78 1.29
CA VAL A 54 -9.73 -6.83 0.25
C VAL A 54 -8.40 -6.19 0.63
N ILE A 55 -7.42 -6.36 -0.24
CA ILE A 55 -6.09 -5.75 -0.12
C ILE A 55 -6.07 -4.49 -0.97
N TYR A 56 -6.12 -3.33 -0.33
CA TYR A 56 -5.89 -2.04 -0.96
C TYR A 56 -4.40 -1.76 -0.95
N MET A 57 -3.79 -1.61 -2.13
CA MET A 57 -2.38 -1.31 -2.23
C MET A 57 -2.14 0.04 -2.89
N LEU A 58 -1.29 0.81 -2.28
CA LEU A 58 -0.75 2.03 -2.84
C LEU A 58 0.36 1.70 -3.85
N ASP A 59 0.76 2.67 -4.67
CA ASP A 59 1.83 2.49 -5.66
C ASP A 59 1.59 1.35 -6.66
N ALA A 60 0.34 1.10 -7.03
CA ALA A 60 -0.03 0.01 -7.93
C ALA A 60 0.65 0.09 -9.31
N TYR A 61 0.97 1.30 -9.77
CA TYR A 61 1.73 1.51 -11.01
C TYR A 61 3.01 0.67 -11.08
N SER A 62 3.72 0.53 -9.96
CA SER A 62 5.02 -0.14 -9.90
C SER A 62 4.99 -1.56 -9.31
N SER A 63 4.04 -1.87 -8.43
CA SER A 63 4.11 -3.09 -7.62
C SER A 63 2.87 -3.99 -7.68
N PHE A 64 1.84 -3.62 -8.47
CA PHE A 64 0.62 -4.42 -8.59
C PHE A 64 0.89 -5.85 -9.06
N GLY A 65 1.73 -6.04 -10.09
CA GLY A 65 2.07 -7.36 -10.61
C GLY A 65 2.78 -8.24 -9.58
N ILE A 66 3.68 -7.68 -8.77
CA ILE A 66 4.38 -8.43 -7.70
C ILE A 66 3.35 -8.91 -6.67
N MET A 67 2.45 -8.02 -6.24
CA MET A 67 1.45 -8.34 -5.23
C MET A 67 0.48 -9.43 -5.73
N THR A 68 -0.04 -9.30 -6.94
CA THR A 68 -1.04 -10.21 -7.49
C THR A 68 -0.47 -11.62 -7.65
N GLU A 69 0.70 -11.75 -8.25
CA GLU A 69 1.30 -13.06 -8.48
C GLU A 69 1.70 -13.75 -7.17
N MET A 70 2.31 -13.01 -6.24
CA MET A 70 2.69 -13.58 -4.94
C MET A 70 1.46 -13.97 -4.11
N GLN A 71 0.41 -13.15 -4.09
CA GLN A 71 -0.82 -13.46 -3.38
C GLN A 71 -1.49 -14.73 -3.95
N HIS A 72 -1.55 -14.86 -5.28
CA HIS A 72 -2.10 -16.05 -5.93
C HIS A 72 -1.31 -17.32 -5.59
N LEU A 73 0.04 -17.27 -5.63
CA LEU A 73 0.89 -18.40 -5.29
C LEU A 73 0.72 -18.84 -3.82
N LEU A 74 0.73 -17.86 -2.89
CA LEU A 74 0.59 -18.15 -1.47
C LEU A 74 -0.84 -18.62 -1.10
N ALA A 75 -1.86 -18.12 -1.82
CA ALA A 75 -3.23 -18.60 -1.64
C ALA A 75 -3.41 -20.02 -2.20
N PHE A 76 -2.78 -20.36 -3.32
CA PHE A 76 -2.78 -21.71 -3.88
C PHE A 76 -2.16 -22.73 -2.91
N ASP A 77 -1.06 -22.36 -2.25
CA ASP A 77 -0.42 -23.20 -1.21
C ASP A 77 -1.10 -23.11 0.16
N LYS A 78 -2.20 -22.36 0.27
CA LYS A 78 -2.99 -22.17 1.50
C LYS A 78 -2.23 -21.45 2.64
N GLU A 79 -1.16 -20.76 2.32
CA GLU A 79 -0.44 -19.91 3.28
C GLU A 79 -1.19 -18.59 3.55
N LEU A 80 -1.98 -18.12 2.58
CA LEU A 80 -2.86 -16.96 2.68
C LEU A 80 -4.30 -17.31 2.27
N PRO A 81 -5.30 -16.58 2.76
CA PRO A 81 -6.62 -16.64 2.16
C PRO A 81 -6.59 -16.03 0.75
N GLU A 82 -7.46 -16.50 -0.14
CA GLU A 82 -7.75 -15.77 -1.38
C GLU A 82 -8.30 -14.38 -1.06
N ALA A 83 -7.89 -13.36 -1.81
CA ALA A 83 -8.27 -11.98 -1.59
C ALA A 83 -8.53 -11.24 -2.90
N ILE A 84 -9.37 -10.21 -2.86
CA ILE A 84 -9.48 -9.21 -3.93
C ILE A 84 -8.34 -8.21 -3.72
N ILE A 85 -7.58 -7.90 -4.77
CA ILE A 85 -6.55 -6.87 -4.72
C ILE A 85 -7.05 -5.64 -5.46
N VAL A 86 -6.99 -4.50 -4.79
CA VAL A 86 -7.38 -3.19 -5.30
C VAL A 86 -6.16 -2.28 -5.29
N GLY A 87 -5.53 -2.15 -6.44
CA GLY A 87 -4.35 -1.31 -6.61
C GLY A 87 -4.74 0.12 -6.98
N ILE A 88 -4.33 1.08 -6.16
CA ILE A 88 -4.58 2.50 -6.43
C ILE A 88 -3.37 3.05 -7.19
N SER A 89 -3.61 3.48 -8.43
CA SER A 89 -2.61 4.08 -9.31
C SER A 89 -2.91 5.56 -9.52
N SER A 90 -2.10 6.23 -10.30
CA SER A 90 -2.32 7.62 -10.72
C SER A 90 -2.25 7.75 -12.23
N GLU A 91 -2.90 8.78 -12.77
CA GLU A 91 -2.80 9.11 -14.20
C GLU A 91 -1.37 9.49 -14.60
N GLY A 92 -1.08 9.31 -15.89
CA GLY A 92 0.17 9.71 -16.53
C GLY A 92 1.22 8.61 -16.55
N GLY A 93 2.43 8.99 -16.93
CA GLY A 93 3.59 8.10 -16.99
C GLY A 93 4.37 8.06 -15.68
N SER A 94 5.58 7.52 -15.74
CA SER A 94 6.43 7.34 -14.54
C SER A 94 6.72 8.64 -13.79
N LYS A 95 6.85 9.76 -14.50
CA LYS A 95 7.11 11.08 -13.89
C LYS A 95 5.90 11.59 -13.12
N GLU A 96 4.74 11.55 -13.75
CA GLU A 96 3.46 11.97 -13.16
C GLU A 96 3.11 11.10 -11.98
N PHE A 97 3.35 9.79 -12.07
CA PHE A 97 3.19 8.86 -10.96
C PHE A 97 3.98 9.30 -9.72
N ILE A 98 5.28 9.62 -9.87
CA ILE A 98 6.13 10.08 -8.76
C ILE A 98 5.56 11.35 -8.13
N TYR A 99 5.11 12.32 -8.93
CA TYR A 99 4.58 13.59 -8.44
C TYR A 99 3.21 13.42 -7.77
N ASN A 100 2.34 12.64 -8.37
CA ASN A 100 0.99 12.40 -7.85
C ASN A 100 1.03 11.65 -6.52
N ARG A 101 1.89 10.61 -6.38
CA ARG A 101 2.03 9.89 -5.12
C ARG A 101 2.58 10.77 -4.00
N ALA A 102 3.53 11.66 -4.30
CA ALA A 102 4.04 12.60 -3.30
C ALA A 102 2.94 13.56 -2.81
N ARG A 103 2.07 14.03 -3.72
CA ARG A 103 0.89 14.82 -3.36
C ARG A 103 -0.05 14.04 -2.46
N ASP A 104 -0.46 12.84 -2.91
CA ASP A 104 -1.57 12.09 -2.32
C ASP A 104 -1.20 11.38 -1.01
N TYR A 105 0.07 11.02 -0.82
CA TYR A 105 0.49 10.24 0.35
C TYR A 105 1.08 11.08 1.49
N THR A 106 1.24 12.39 1.28
CA THR A 106 1.76 13.27 2.33
C THR A 106 0.63 14.06 3.00
N PRO A 107 0.50 13.97 4.34
CA PRO A 107 -0.61 14.60 5.06
C PRO A 107 -0.47 16.12 5.17
N THR A 108 0.75 16.66 5.06
CA THR A 108 1.04 18.09 5.21
C THR A 108 1.76 18.63 4.00
N LYS A 109 1.55 19.94 3.75
CA LYS A 109 2.26 20.66 2.70
C LYS A 109 3.62 21.13 3.24
N VAL A 110 4.68 20.68 2.59
CA VAL A 110 6.05 21.11 2.89
C VAL A 110 6.58 21.95 1.74
N SER A 111 7.25 23.08 2.04
CA SER A 111 7.96 23.85 1.02
C SER A 111 9.13 23.04 0.47
N ALA A 112 9.31 23.05 -0.86
CA ALA A 112 10.42 22.35 -1.50
C ALA A 112 11.79 22.78 -0.92
N GLU A 113 11.92 24.02 -0.44
CA GLU A 113 13.13 24.57 0.17
C GLU A 113 13.53 23.82 1.46
N ASN A 114 12.54 23.24 2.15
CA ASN A 114 12.75 22.51 3.41
C ASN A 114 13.01 21.00 3.17
N LEU A 115 13.05 20.55 1.92
CA LEU A 115 13.36 19.17 1.57
C LEU A 115 14.83 19.02 1.17
N PRO A 116 15.46 17.86 1.43
CA PRO A 116 16.75 17.51 0.82
C PRO A 116 16.69 17.65 -0.72
N GLU A 117 17.79 18.03 -1.35
CA GLU A 117 17.84 18.31 -2.80
C GLU A 117 17.28 17.17 -3.66
N GLU A 118 17.62 15.94 -3.31
CA GLU A 118 17.13 14.74 -4.01
C GLU A 118 15.61 14.58 -3.90
N ALA A 119 15.03 14.91 -2.75
CA ALA A 119 13.58 14.85 -2.52
C ALA A 119 12.82 15.99 -3.22
N ARG A 120 13.44 17.16 -3.42
CA ARG A 120 12.79 18.32 -4.08
C ARG A 120 12.28 18.00 -5.48
N LEU A 121 13.09 17.27 -6.26
CA LEU A 121 12.74 16.88 -7.62
C LEU A 121 11.61 15.84 -7.68
N MET A 122 11.50 15.01 -6.64
CA MET A 122 10.50 13.95 -6.55
C MET A 122 9.22 14.39 -5.82
N THR A 123 9.22 15.56 -5.18
CA THR A 123 8.11 16.04 -4.35
C THR A 123 7.74 17.49 -4.69
N PRO A 124 7.37 17.79 -5.95
CA PRO A 124 7.00 19.15 -6.34
C PRO A 124 5.68 19.61 -5.70
N THR A 125 4.83 18.65 -5.30
CA THR A 125 3.55 18.88 -4.63
C THR A 125 3.43 17.97 -3.41
N SER A 126 2.80 18.45 -2.35
CA SER A 126 2.56 17.70 -1.11
C SER A 126 1.33 18.20 -0.40
N GLY A 127 0.85 17.47 0.61
CA GLY A 127 -0.24 17.89 1.48
C GLY A 127 -1.64 17.58 0.97
N GLY A 128 -1.77 16.62 0.06
CA GLY A 128 -3.08 16.16 -0.43
C GLY A 128 -3.63 14.92 0.28
N GLY A 129 -2.92 14.42 1.30
CA GLY A 129 -3.23 13.15 1.97
C GLY A 129 -4.63 13.09 2.58
N GLU A 130 -5.13 14.20 3.14
CA GLU A 130 -6.49 14.27 3.68
C GLU A 130 -7.54 14.01 2.58
N LYS A 131 -7.45 14.73 1.47
CA LYS A 131 -8.37 14.57 0.34
C LYS A 131 -8.29 13.19 -0.32
N PHE A 132 -7.10 12.61 -0.33
CA PHE A 132 -6.89 11.26 -0.82
C PHE A 132 -7.51 10.22 0.13
N LEU A 133 -7.40 10.41 1.44
CA LEU A 133 -8.08 9.57 2.43
C LEU A 133 -9.61 9.67 2.31
N GLU A 134 -10.15 10.88 2.12
CA GLU A 134 -11.57 11.08 1.83
C GLU A 134 -12.01 10.33 0.57
N PHE A 135 -11.24 10.40 -0.51
CA PHE A 135 -11.50 9.61 -1.72
C PHE A 135 -11.57 8.10 -1.43
N ILE A 136 -10.58 7.57 -0.72
CA ILE A 136 -10.56 6.14 -0.38
C ILE A 136 -11.79 5.77 0.44
N LYS A 137 -12.09 6.55 1.50
CA LYS A 137 -13.16 6.27 2.45
C LYS A 137 -14.55 6.43 1.84
N ASN A 138 -14.77 7.53 1.14
CA ASN A 138 -16.12 7.95 0.75
C ASN A 138 -16.49 7.55 -0.68
N GLU A 139 -15.49 7.23 -1.52
CA GLU A 139 -15.72 6.94 -2.95
C GLU A 139 -15.23 5.54 -3.32
N LEU A 140 -13.94 5.25 -3.14
CA LEU A 140 -13.35 3.99 -3.60
C LEU A 140 -13.91 2.78 -2.85
N VAL A 141 -13.83 2.77 -1.52
CA VAL A 141 -14.30 1.63 -0.70
C VAL A 141 -15.78 1.31 -0.94
N PRO A 142 -16.71 2.29 -0.97
CA PRO A 142 -18.12 2.02 -1.32
C PRO A 142 -18.31 1.43 -2.72
N VAL A 143 -17.55 1.90 -3.72
CA VAL A 143 -17.63 1.36 -5.09
C VAL A 143 -17.17 -0.09 -5.13
N ILE A 144 -16.05 -0.41 -4.51
CA ILE A 144 -15.52 -1.79 -4.43
C ILE A 144 -16.50 -2.71 -3.70
N ASP A 145 -17.04 -2.28 -2.55
CA ASP A 145 -18.01 -3.06 -1.77
C ASP A 145 -19.34 -3.27 -2.51
N SER A 146 -19.72 -2.37 -3.41
CA SER A 146 -20.93 -2.50 -4.22
C SER A 146 -20.75 -3.41 -5.44
N LYS A 147 -19.53 -3.41 -6.01
CA LYS A 147 -19.23 -4.13 -7.25
C LYS A 147 -18.78 -5.56 -7.00
N TYR A 148 -18.12 -5.84 -5.86
CA TYR A 148 -17.51 -7.13 -5.58
C TYR A 148 -17.98 -7.72 -4.24
N ARG A 149 -17.80 -9.04 -4.10
CA ARG A 149 -18.11 -9.77 -2.86
C ARG A 149 -17.00 -9.60 -1.84
N THR A 150 -17.08 -8.55 -1.04
CA THR A 150 -16.07 -8.15 -0.06
C THR A 150 -16.43 -8.55 1.37
N GLU A 151 -15.43 -8.87 2.16
CA GLU A 151 -15.50 -8.92 3.62
C GLU A 151 -15.27 -7.51 4.17
N LYS A 152 -16.35 -6.76 4.41
CA LYS A 152 -16.30 -5.32 4.75
C LYS A 152 -15.46 -4.98 5.99
N ASN A 153 -15.26 -5.93 6.90
CA ASN A 153 -14.45 -5.74 8.12
C ASN A 153 -13.04 -6.35 8.00
N ASN A 154 -12.67 -6.85 6.83
CA ASN A 154 -11.37 -7.48 6.59
C ASN A 154 -10.67 -6.78 5.42
N ARG A 155 -10.35 -5.50 5.62
CA ARG A 155 -9.63 -4.65 4.68
C ARG A 155 -8.21 -4.45 5.13
N ILE A 156 -7.29 -4.61 4.21
CA ILE A 156 -5.85 -4.44 4.39
C ILE A 156 -5.39 -3.23 3.59
N LEU A 157 -4.59 -2.33 4.19
CA LEU A 157 -3.91 -1.26 3.48
C LEU A 157 -2.42 -1.57 3.39
N VAL A 158 -1.87 -1.53 2.17
CA VAL A 158 -0.46 -1.81 1.91
C VAL A 158 0.22 -0.58 1.34
N GLY A 159 1.32 -0.14 1.95
CA GLY A 159 2.08 1.02 1.48
C GLY A 159 3.56 0.95 1.76
N HIS A 160 4.34 1.56 0.86
CA HIS A 160 5.79 1.65 0.93
C HIS A 160 6.23 3.12 0.88
N SER A 161 7.27 3.49 1.62
CA SER A 161 7.86 4.84 1.58
C SER A 161 6.85 5.93 1.98
N TYR A 162 6.51 6.88 1.12
CA TYR A 162 5.39 7.82 1.35
C TYR A 162 4.06 7.09 1.53
N GLY A 163 3.83 5.97 0.80
CA GLY A 163 2.67 5.12 1.03
C GLY A 163 2.64 4.52 2.44
N GLY A 164 3.82 4.20 3.00
CA GLY A 164 3.94 3.76 4.40
C GLY A 164 3.61 4.88 5.40
N LEU A 165 4.03 6.11 5.13
CA LEU A 165 3.61 7.30 5.90
C LEU A 165 2.09 7.46 5.87
N PHE A 166 1.49 7.35 4.67
CA PHE A 166 0.04 7.44 4.51
C PHE A 166 -0.72 6.32 5.23
N CYS A 167 -0.16 5.10 5.29
CA CYS A 167 -0.75 4.01 6.07
C CYS A 167 -0.82 4.36 7.55
N PHE A 168 0.25 4.89 8.16
CA PHE A 168 0.22 5.34 9.55
C PHE A 168 -0.71 6.54 9.75
N TYR A 169 -0.74 7.48 8.79
CA TYR A 169 -1.69 8.58 8.84
C TYR A 169 -3.13 8.07 8.84
N THR A 170 -3.48 7.15 7.95
CA THR A 170 -4.81 6.53 7.90
C THR A 170 -5.14 5.79 9.19
N LEU A 171 -4.20 5.03 9.75
CA LEU A 171 -4.38 4.27 10.98
C LEU A 171 -4.84 5.15 12.16
N PHE A 172 -4.21 6.32 12.32
CA PHE A 172 -4.48 7.21 13.46
C PHE A 172 -5.56 8.27 13.18
N THR A 173 -6.00 8.44 11.93
CA THR A 173 -7.07 9.40 11.59
C THR A 173 -8.40 8.71 11.32
N GLU A 174 -8.38 7.50 10.75
CA GLU A 174 -9.57 6.70 10.41
C GLU A 174 -9.37 5.22 10.85
N PRO A 175 -9.27 4.97 12.18
CA PRO A 175 -8.82 3.67 12.72
C PRO A 175 -9.76 2.49 12.41
N HIS A 176 -10.98 2.76 11.95
CA HIS A 176 -11.97 1.73 11.59
C HIS A 176 -12.07 1.46 10.09
N LEU A 177 -11.32 2.19 9.25
CA LEU A 177 -11.40 2.03 7.80
C LEU A 177 -10.73 0.73 7.33
N PHE A 178 -9.59 0.41 7.93
CA PHE A 178 -8.84 -0.82 7.68
C PHE A 178 -8.57 -1.54 8.99
N SER A 179 -8.65 -2.88 8.96
CA SER A 179 -8.32 -3.71 10.14
C SER A 179 -6.90 -4.25 10.11
N LYS A 180 -6.21 -4.13 8.97
CA LYS A 180 -4.86 -4.65 8.78
C LYS A 180 -4.01 -3.69 7.96
N TYR A 181 -2.70 -3.66 8.25
CA TYR A 181 -1.75 -2.78 7.58
C TYR A 181 -0.43 -3.51 7.29
N VAL A 182 0.09 -3.34 6.08
CA VAL A 182 1.45 -3.73 5.71
C VAL A 182 2.21 -2.47 5.33
N ILE A 183 3.18 -2.08 6.15
CA ILE A 183 3.83 -0.78 6.12
C ILE A 183 5.34 -0.97 5.95
N LEU A 184 5.85 -0.70 4.76
CA LEU A 184 7.25 -0.93 4.45
C LEU A 184 8.01 0.39 4.29
N SER A 185 9.15 0.49 4.96
CA SER A 185 10.08 1.63 4.87
C SER A 185 9.38 3.00 4.89
N PRO A 186 8.52 3.29 5.89
CA PRO A 186 7.73 4.51 5.93
C PRO A 186 8.59 5.77 6.11
N VAL A 187 8.28 6.86 5.40
CA VAL A 187 8.98 8.16 5.48
C VAL A 187 8.52 8.93 6.72
N LEU A 188 9.00 8.52 7.90
CA LEU A 188 8.54 9.04 9.19
C LEU A 188 9.13 10.41 9.57
N PHE A 189 10.23 10.82 8.93
CA PHE A 189 10.83 12.15 9.12
C PHE A 189 10.06 13.28 8.41
N TRP A 190 9.02 12.95 7.63
CA TRP A 190 8.23 13.94 6.91
C TRP A 190 7.74 15.06 7.83
N ASP A 191 7.95 16.31 7.39
CA ASP A 191 7.49 17.53 8.08
C ASP A 191 7.77 17.52 9.59
N ASN A 192 9.06 17.41 9.92
CA ASN A 192 9.53 17.35 11.32
C ASN A 192 8.83 16.24 12.14
N HIS A 193 8.71 15.04 11.58
CA HIS A 193 8.06 13.89 12.23
C HIS A 193 6.58 14.13 12.56
N PHE A 194 5.86 14.81 11.66
CA PHE A 194 4.44 15.14 11.83
C PHE A 194 3.60 13.96 12.31
N ILE A 195 3.88 12.75 11.80
CA ILE A 195 3.13 11.55 12.15
C ILE A 195 3.23 11.18 13.64
N ALA A 196 4.35 11.48 14.29
CA ALA A 196 4.51 11.25 15.72
C ALA A 196 3.59 12.16 16.57
N GLY A 197 3.31 13.38 16.06
CA GLY A 197 2.32 14.26 16.66
C GLY A 197 0.88 13.72 16.53
N ILE A 198 0.54 13.17 15.39
CA ILE A 198 -0.78 12.53 15.14
C ILE A 198 -0.96 11.31 16.05
N GLU A 199 0.02 10.41 16.11
CA GLU A 199 0.01 9.25 17.00
C GLU A 199 -0.16 9.66 18.47
N LYS A 200 0.63 10.63 18.94
CA LYS A 200 0.54 11.13 20.31
C LYS A 200 -0.84 11.72 20.63
N LYS A 201 -1.43 12.46 19.70
CA LYS A 201 -2.80 12.98 19.86
C LYS A 201 -3.78 11.82 19.99
N PHE A 202 -3.71 10.85 19.08
CA PHE A 202 -4.56 9.67 19.10
C PHE A 202 -4.42 8.92 20.44
N PHE A 203 -3.20 8.67 20.92
CA PHE A 203 -2.97 8.01 22.21
C PHE A 203 -3.57 8.73 23.40
N ASN A 204 -3.56 10.07 23.39
CA ASN A 204 -4.16 10.86 24.48
C ASN A 204 -5.68 10.68 24.54
N GLU A 205 -6.32 10.51 23.39
CA GLU A 205 -7.77 10.43 23.24
C GLU A 205 -8.26 8.96 23.26
N HIS A 206 -7.42 8.00 22.82
CA HIS A 206 -7.77 6.60 22.63
C HIS A 206 -6.71 5.66 23.20
N LYS A 207 -7.14 4.64 23.95
CA LYS A 207 -6.24 3.60 24.47
C LYS A 207 -6.43 2.24 23.78
N GLU A 208 -7.38 2.19 22.87
CA GLU A 208 -7.72 1.01 22.06
C GLU A 208 -7.47 1.31 20.58
N LEU A 209 -6.88 0.33 19.91
CA LEU A 209 -6.63 0.38 18.46
C LEU A 209 -6.74 -1.06 17.92
N ASN A 210 -7.90 -1.40 17.38
CA ASN A 210 -8.18 -2.75 16.87
C ASN A 210 -7.60 -2.91 15.45
N ALA A 211 -6.32 -3.25 15.36
CA ALA A 211 -5.63 -3.46 14.10
C ALA A 211 -4.53 -4.52 14.20
N SER A 212 -4.21 -5.17 13.08
CA SER A 212 -2.99 -5.96 12.92
C SER A 212 -2.05 -5.25 11.95
N ILE A 213 -0.85 -4.96 12.40
CA ILE A 213 0.15 -4.20 11.65
C ILE A 213 1.40 -5.06 11.47
N TYR A 214 1.86 -5.17 10.23
CA TYR A 214 3.23 -5.53 9.94
C TYR A 214 3.97 -4.30 9.43
N THR A 215 5.13 -4.01 10.00
CA THR A 215 5.99 -2.92 9.54
C THR A 215 7.44 -3.34 9.49
N ALA A 216 8.15 -2.97 8.44
CA ALA A 216 9.56 -3.35 8.28
C ALA A 216 10.37 -2.25 7.60
N VAL A 217 11.69 -2.32 7.81
CA VAL A 217 12.69 -1.47 7.16
C VAL A 217 13.89 -2.32 6.74
N GLY A 218 14.53 -1.98 5.64
CA GLY A 218 15.73 -2.69 5.17
C GLY A 218 16.97 -2.34 5.99
N SER A 219 17.83 -3.33 6.29
CA SER A 219 19.08 -3.11 7.05
C SER A 219 20.13 -2.30 6.27
N LEU A 220 19.99 -2.17 4.95
CA LEU A 220 20.87 -1.37 4.10
C LEU A 220 20.33 0.05 3.83
N GLU A 221 19.20 0.43 4.44
CA GLU A 221 18.73 1.81 4.40
C GLU A 221 19.61 2.72 5.27
N PRO A 222 19.62 4.05 5.03
CA PRO A 222 20.38 4.98 5.86
C PRO A 222 20.07 4.82 7.37
N GLU A 223 21.09 4.91 8.22
CA GLU A 223 20.93 4.73 9.66
C GLU A 223 19.90 5.70 10.26
N SER A 224 19.88 6.94 9.81
CA SER A 224 18.87 7.92 10.23
C SER A 224 17.44 7.45 9.94
N PHE A 225 17.21 6.90 8.76
CA PHE A 225 15.92 6.36 8.36
C PHE A 225 15.48 5.18 9.23
N GLN A 226 16.41 4.23 9.47
CA GLN A 226 16.15 3.10 10.37
C GLN A 226 15.88 3.56 11.81
N ASN A 227 16.61 4.58 12.30
CA ASN A 227 16.42 5.11 13.65
C ASN A 227 15.08 5.82 13.82
N ASP A 228 14.61 6.58 12.83
CA ASP A 228 13.27 7.18 12.85
C ASP A 228 12.18 6.12 12.96
N TRP A 229 12.31 5.03 12.17
CA TRP A 229 11.38 3.91 12.23
C TRP A 229 11.43 3.20 13.59
N LYS A 230 12.62 2.84 14.09
CA LYS A 230 12.80 2.18 15.40
C LYS A 230 12.20 3.01 16.54
N ASN A 231 12.42 4.31 16.55
CA ASN A 231 11.91 5.22 17.57
C ASN A 231 10.37 5.28 17.54
N PHE A 232 9.79 5.38 16.34
CA PHE A 232 8.34 5.44 16.19
C PHE A 232 7.66 4.12 16.59
N VAL A 233 8.16 2.98 16.12
CA VAL A 233 7.68 1.65 16.48
C VAL A 233 7.81 1.42 17.99
N SER A 234 8.96 1.78 18.59
CA SER A 234 9.16 1.71 20.05
C SER A 234 8.14 2.55 20.82
N THR A 235 7.73 3.70 20.28
CA THR A 235 6.69 4.52 20.89
C THR A 235 5.34 3.82 20.88
N ILE A 236 4.95 3.22 19.76
CA ILE A 236 3.70 2.45 19.65
C ILE A 236 3.70 1.26 20.63
N HIS A 237 4.83 0.52 20.73
CA HIS A 237 4.97 -0.56 21.71
C HIS A 237 4.80 -0.06 23.17
N LYS A 238 5.40 1.07 23.51
CA LYS A 238 5.28 1.67 24.87
C LYS A 238 3.86 2.11 25.19
N HIS A 239 3.12 2.59 24.19
CA HIS A 239 1.73 3.00 24.36
C HIS A 239 0.79 1.80 24.58
N ASN A 240 1.19 0.60 24.12
CA ASN A 240 0.52 -0.67 24.40
C ASN A 240 -1.00 -0.60 24.20
N TYR A 241 -1.42 -0.19 23.00
CA TYR A 241 -2.84 -0.08 22.65
C TYR A 241 -3.56 -1.42 22.81
N ALA A 242 -4.70 -1.42 23.52
CA ALA A 242 -5.55 -2.59 23.58
C ALA A 242 -6.08 -2.95 22.18
N GLY A 243 -6.03 -4.23 21.80
CA GLY A 243 -6.50 -4.72 20.50
C GLY A 243 -5.50 -4.55 19.34
N LEU A 244 -4.29 -4.03 19.60
CA LEU A 244 -3.26 -3.89 18.57
C LEU A 244 -2.34 -5.12 18.54
N ASN A 245 -2.21 -5.72 17.35
CA ASN A 245 -1.17 -6.70 17.04
C ASN A 245 -0.13 -6.02 16.15
N LEU A 246 1.08 -5.79 16.68
CA LEU A 246 2.17 -5.14 15.96
C LEU A 246 3.32 -6.12 15.76
N TYR A 247 3.62 -6.42 14.50
CA TYR A 247 4.77 -7.19 14.05
C TYR A 247 5.74 -6.24 13.38
N ASP A 248 6.99 -6.22 13.85
CA ASP A 248 8.02 -5.35 13.31
C ASP A 248 9.35 -6.07 13.14
N GLU A 249 10.05 -5.79 12.05
CA GLU A 249 11.36 -6.36 11.79
C GLU A 249 12.27 -5.45 10.95
N VAL A 250 13.59 -5.61 11.14
CA VAL A 250 14.61 -5.09 10.23
C VAL A 250 14.99 -6.21 9.28
N LEU A 251 14.74 -6.04 7.99
CA LEU A 251 15.01 -7.06 6.95
C LEU A 251 16.49 -7.09 6.58
N PRO A 252 17.22 -8.19 6.88
CA PRO A 252 18.65 -8.25 6.66
C PRO A 252 19.01 -8.23 5.16
N GLY A 253 19.95 -7.37 4.76
CA GLY A 253 20.43 -7.27 3.38
C GLY A 253 19.51 -6.53 2.42
N GLU A 254 18.36 -6.00 2.91
CA GLU A 254 17.40 -5.31 2.07
C GLU A 254 17.62 -3.79 2.04
N THR A 255 17.36 -3.21 0.88
CA THR A 255 17.38 -1.77 0.60
C THR A 255 15.96 -1.20 0.64
N HIS A 256 15.85 0.13 0.50
CA HIS A 256 14.56 0.84 0.41
C HIS A 256 13.61 0.27 -0.65
N TYR A 257 14.10 -0.28 -1.75
CA TYR A 257 13.26 -0.84 -2.80
C TYR A 257 13.08 -2.36 -2.73
N THR A 258 14.10 -3.09 -2.27
CA THR A 258 14.02 -4.55 -2.21
C THR A 258 13.08 -5.06 -1.11
N VAL A 259 12.82 -4.25 -0.08
CA VAL A 259 11.80 -4.55 0.95
C VAL A 259 10.41 -4.76 0.36
N ILE A 260 10.11 -4.19 -0.81
CA ILE A 260 8.81 -4.34 -1.48
C ILE A 260 8.46 -5.81 -1.74
N SER A 261 9.46 -6.66 -1.99
CA SER A 261 9.25 -8.10 -2.21
C SER A 261 8.69 -8.83 -0.97
N PHE A 262 8.82 -8.25 0.22
CA PHE A 262 8.34 -8.82 1.48
C PHE A 262 6.88 -8.47 1.81
N MET A 263 6.22 -7.62 1.01
CA MET A 263 4.85 -7.20 1.32
C MET A 263 3.86 -8.38 1.38
N ALA A 264 4.01 -9.39 0.52
CA ALA A 264 3.17 -10.58 0.53
C ALA A 264 3.76 -11.69 1.41
N THR A 265 5.06 -11.99 1.28
CA THR A 265 5.72 -13.14 1.92
C THR A 265 5.84 -13.01 3.44
N HIS A 266 6.04 -11.79 3.96
CA HIS A 266 6.07 -11.49 5.39
C HIS A 266 4.82 -10.71 5.78
N GLY A 267 4.60 -9.54 5.14
CA GLY A 267 3.55 -8.61 5.53
C GLY A 267 2.16 -9.22 5.58
N LEU A 268 1.67 -9.76 4.47
CA LEU A 268 0.34 -10.38 4.47
C LEU A 268 0.27 -11.62 5.35
N LYS A 269 1.32 -12.45 5.37
CA LYS A 269 1.34 -13.66 6.23
C LYS A 269 1.20 -13.28 7.71
N ASP A 270 1.89 -12.23 8.16
CA ASP A 270 1.83 -11.82 9.57
C ASP A 270 0.48 -11.19 9.92
N VAL A 271 -0.09 -10.32 9.08
CA VAL A 271 -1.39 -9.70 9.39
C VAL A 271 -2.59 -10.64 9.20
N PHE A 272 -2.41 -11.76 8.50
CA PHE A 272 -3.42 -12.81 8.39
C PHE A 272 -3.25 -13.95 9.39
N LYS A 273 -2.16 -13.99 10.18
CA LYS A 273 -2.02 -14.97 11.26
C LYS A 273 -3.25 -14.89 12.18
N LYS A 274 -3.90 -16.03 12.36
CA LYS A 274 -4.94 -16.14 13.40
C LYS A 274 -4.26 -16.01 14.74
N GLU A 275 -4.78 -15.15 15.62
CA GLU A 275 -4.38 -15.18 17.01
C GLU A 275 -4.56 -16.61 17.55
N GLU A 276 -3.48 -17.25 17.94
CA GLU A 276 -3.61 -18.42 18.80
C GLU A 276 -4.21 -17.91 20.11
N LYS A 277 -5.48 -18.24 20.33
CA LYS A 277 -6.15 -17.95 21.61
C LYS A 277 -5.31 -18.59 22.71
N LYS A 278 -4.57 -17.74 23.42
CA LYS A 278 -3.88 -18.12 24.67
C LYS A 278 -4.88 -18.46 25.76
#